data_13685b143908f2a8a8fa5f189a5dbae4
#
_entry.id   13685b143908f2a8a8fa5f189a5dbae4
#
_cell.length_a   1.000
_cell.length_b   1.000
_cell.length_c   1.000
_cell.angle_alpha   90.00
_cell.angle_beta   90.00
_cell.angle_gamma   90.00
#
_symmetry.space_group_name_H-M   'P 1'
#
loop_
_entity.id
_entity.type
_entity.pdbx_description
1 polymer ?
#
loop_
_entity_poly.entity_id
_entity_poly.type
_entity_poly.pdbx_seq_one_letter_code
_entity_poly.pdbx_strand_id
1 'polypeptide(L)'
;MQKIVIILLSVILLASCTEKKSNKNLHITGYIKGFKKGTLYIQRIKDTTLVVIDSIKIDGDSHFKSEINIDSPEMFYLFINRGVTNSVDNNLPFFAEPGSINIESSLDFFTADAKITGSKNQELYDEYKKVASRYVDQNLDLIKKRFDAFKSKNTQNLAKLQQEQDDVIKRKYLYTTNFAVNHADYDVAPYVAVAEISDINLKYLDT
;
A
#
# COMPACT_ATOMS: atom_id res chain seq x y z
N MET A 1 38.51 31.47 40.78
CA MET A 1 37.72 30.24 40.97
C MET A 1 36.35 30.31 40.28
N GLN A 2 35.62 31.44 40.40
CA GLN A 2 34.28 31.61 39.83
C GLN A 2 34.25 31.53 38.27
N LYS A 3 35.27 32.04 37.57
CA LYS A 3 35.37 31.97 36.10
C LYS A 3 35.66 30.56 35.56
N ILE A 4 36.36 29.73 36.31
CA ILE A 4 36.67 28.33 35.93
C ILE A 4 35.41 27.45 36.08
N VAL A 5 34.57 27.71 37.08
CA VAL A 5 33.31 26.99 37.29
C VAL A 5 32.31 27.25 36.18
N ILE A 6 32.26 28.49 35.63
CA ILE A 6 31.37 28.85 34.51
C ILE A 6 31.81 28.16 33.22
N ILE A 7 33.13 28.03 32.98
CA ILE A 7 33.64 27.31 31.79
C ILE A 7 33.39 25.81 31.91
N LEU A 8 33.47 25.21 33.07
CA LEU A 8 33.15 23.78 33.28
C LEU A 8 31.66 23.50 33.09
N LEU A 9 30.77 24.41 33.48
CA LEU A 9 29.33 24.28 33.33
C LEU A 9 28.86 24.39 31.86
N SER A 10 29.59 25.17 31.04
CA SER A 10 29.27 25.32 29.61
C SER A 10 29.63 24.10 28.74
N VAL A 11 30.61 23.29 29.19
CA VAL A 11 31.04 22.07 28.48
C VAL A 11 30.04 20.90 28.68
N ILE A 12 29.28 20.89 29.79
CA ILE A 12 28.30 19.85 30.08
C ILE A 12 27.04 19.98 29.22
N LEU A 13 26.73 21.16 28.67
CA LEU A 13 25.56 21.40 27.83
C LEU A 13 25.73 20.93 26.38
N LEU A 14 26.92 20.44 25.99
CA LEU A 14 27.18 19.88 24.66
C LEU A 14 27.07 18.32 24.64
N ALA A 15 26.60 17.71 25.69
CA ALA A 15 26.17 16.31 25.64
C ALA A 15 24.86 16.23 24.84
N SER A 16 24.97 16.51 23.55
CA SER A 16 23.95 16.28 22.54
C SER A 16 23.56 14.81 22.63
N CYS A 17 22.30 14.54 22.86
CA CYS A 17 21.73 13.21 22.67
C CYS A 17 22.07 12.73 21.27
N THR A 18 23.08 11.90 21.14
CA THR A 18 23.25 11.08 19.96
C THR A 18 22.11 10.08 19.96
N GLU A 19 21.03 10.34 19.22
CA GLU A 19 20.07 9.32 18.87
C GLU A 19 20.88 8.13 18.35
N LYS A 20 20.75 6.99 19.01
CA LYS A 20 21.32 5.75 18.49
C LYS A 20 20.70 5.52 17.12
N LYS A 21 21.48 5.72 16.07
CA LYS A 21 21.04 5.32 14.73
C LYS A 21 20.68 3.85 14.79
N SER A 22 19.43 3.55 14.54
CA SER A 22 18.95 2.19 14.39
C SER A 22 19.74 1.51 13.26
N ASN A 23 20.16 0.27 13.47
CA ASN A 23 20.78 -0.54 12.40
C ASN A 23 19.73 -1.13 11.45
N LYS A 24 18.48 -0.68 11.56
CA LYS A 24 17.38 -1.12 10.69
C LYS A 24 17.47 -0.39 9.35
N ASN A 25 17.11 -1.09 8.27
CA ASN A 25 17.21 -0.54 6.92
C ASN A 25 15.91 0.09 6.39
N LEU A 26 14.77 -0.12 7.07
CA LEU A 26 13.50 0.50 6.75
C LEU A 26 12.98 1.27 7.96
N HIS A 27 12.71 2.56 7.76
CA HIS A 27 12.14 3.48 8.74
C HIS A 27 10.76 3.92 8.26
N ILE A 28 9.73 3.58 9.01
CA ILE A 28 8.35 3.95 8.70
C ILE A 28 7.91 4.99 9.72
N THR A 29 7.44 6.11 9.24
CA THR A 29 6.80 7.16 10.05
C THR A 29 5.41 7.45 9.51
N GLY A 30 4.56 8.01 10.32
CA GLY A 30 3.27 8.42 9.81
C GLY A 30 2.38 9.09 10.84
N TYR A 31 1.22 9.51 10.34
CA TYR A 31 0.20 10.18 11.10
C TYR A 31 -1.18 9.73 10.65
N ILE A 32 -2.04 9.30 11.59
CA ILE A 32 -3.41 8.91 11.27
C ILE A 32 -4.36 9.86 12.01
N LYS A 33 -4.86 10.84 11.26
CA LYS A 33 -5.78 11.84 11.78
C LYS A 33 -6.97 11.18 12.47
N GLY A 34 -7.21 11.56 13.73
CA GLY A 34 -8.33 11.04 14.52
C GLY A 34 -8.07 9.72 15.25
N PHE A 35 -6.99 8.99 14.96
CA PHE A 35 -6.65 7.77 15.67
C PHE A 35 -5.88 8.07 16.96
N LYS A 36 -6.60 8.24 18.06
CA LYS A 36 -6.03 8.65 19.37
C LYS A 36 -5.74 7.48 20.31
N LYS A 37 -6.35 6.31 20.09
CA LYS A 37 -6.15 5.16 20.96
C LYS A 37 -6.38 3.86 20.19
N GLY A 38 -5.46 2.91 20.34
CA GLY A 38 -5.54 1.60 19.69
C GLY A 38 -4.15 1.04 19.38
N THR A 39 -4.10 0.08 18.47
CA THR A 39 -2.84 -0.52 18.03
C THR A 39 -2.80 -0.54 16.51
N LEU A 40 -1.67 -0.12 15.95
CA LEU A 40 -1.32 -0.34 14.55
C LEU A 40 -0.44 -1.58 14.47
N TYR A 41 -0.65 -2.38 13.45
CA TYR A 41 0.21 -3.52 13.14
C TYR A 41 0.80 -3.35 11.75
N ILE A 42 2.10 -3.57 11.63
CA ILE A 42 2.76 -3.75 10.34
C ILE A 42 2.81 -5.24 10.07
N GLN A 43 2.26 -5.64 8.94
CA GLN A 43 2.10 -7.04 8.58
C GLN A 43 2.68 -7.30 7.20
N ARG A 44 3.10 -8.53 6.94
CA ARG A 44 3.41 -9.04 5.61
C ARG A 44 2.74 -10.39 5.36
N ILE A 45 2.61 -10.76 4.11
CA ILE A 45 2.19 -12.11 3.75
C ILE A 45 3.40 -13.04 3.85
N LYS A 46 3.24 -14.11 4.61
CA LYS A 46 4.16 -15.24 4.63
C LYS A 46 3.39 -16.47 4.21
N ASP A 47 3.79 -17.08 3.11
CA ASP A 47 3.03 -18.13 2.43
C ASP A 47 1.62 -17.61 2.04
N THR A 48 0.59 -17.94 2.81
CA THR A 48 -0.80 -17.52 2.56
C THR A 48 -1.40 -16.74 3.73
N THR A 49 -0.61 -16.42 4.76
CA THR A 49 -1.10 -15.78 5.98
C THR A 49 -0.45 -14.43 6.23
N LEU A 50 -1.23 -13.49 6.77
CA LEU A 50 -0.70 -12.23 7.27
C LEU A 50 -0.02 -12.47 8.62
N VAL A 51 1.27 -12.17 8.71
CA VAL A 51 2.05 -12.22 9.95
C VAL A 51 2.40 -10.82 10.41
N VAL A 52 2.27 -10.58 11.72
CA VAL A 52 2.65 -9.31 12.33
C VAL A 52 4.16 -9.23 12.44
N ILE A 53 4.75 -8.15 11.91
CA ILE A 53 6.18 -7.85 11.99
C ILE A 53 6.44 -6.88 13.13
N ASP A 54 5.56 -5.89 13.30
CA ASP A 54 5.66 -4.89 14.34
C ASP A 54 4.28 -4.45 14.82
N SER A 55 4.21 -3.97 16.07
CA SER A 55 2.99 -3.49 16.71
C SER A 55 3.26 -2.17 17.44
N ILE A 56 2.49 -1.15 17.09
CA ILE A 56 2.66 0.22 17.59
C ILE A 56 1.42 0.60 18.38
N LYS A 57 1.58 0.82 19.67
CA LYS A 57 0.49 1.30 20.54
C LYS A 57 0.35 2.81 20.40
N ILE A 58 -0.85 3.25 20.06
CA ILE A 58 -1.25 4.65 20.04
C ILE A 58 -2.01 4.98 21.32
N ASP A 59 -1.56 6.02 22.04
CA ASP A 59 -2.19 6.47 23.28
C ASP A 59 -2.04 8.01 23.40
N GLY A 60 -2.98 8.70 22.75
CA GLY A 60 -3.06 10.18 22.73
C GLY A 60 -2.44 10.85 21.53
N ASP A 61 -1.25 10.45 21.10
CA ASP A 61 -0.60 10.96 19.88
C ASP A 61 -0.89 10.06 18.68
N SER A 62 -1.38 10.66 17.60
CA SER A 62 -1.70 9.96 16.35
C SER A 62 -0.49 9.70 15.43
N HIS A 63 0.70 10.17 15.82
CA HIS A 63 1.93 9.85 15.12
C HIS A 63 2.44 8.47 15.49
N PHE A 64 3.08 7.81 14.54
CA PHE A 64 3.70 6.53 14.78
C PHE A 64 5.05 6.42 14.06
N LYS A 65 5.88 5.54 14.57
CA LYS A 65 7.12 5.14 13.92
C LYS A 65 7.38 3.65 14.13
N SER A 66 8.03 3.05 13.16
CA SER A 66 8.51 1.69 13.19
C SER A 66 9.86 1.58 12.48
N GLU A 67 10.71 0.70 12.93
CA GLU A 67 12.02 0.45 12.35
C GLU A 67 12.23 -1.05 12.21
N ILE A 68 12.32 -1.52 10.99
CA ILE A 68 12.38 -2.94 10.63
C ILE A 68 13.53 -3.23 9.69
N ASN A 69 13.97 -4.48 9.64
CA ASN A 69 14.84 -4.98 8.57
C ASN A 69 14.00 -5.72 7.55
N ILE A 70 14.24 -5.41 6.29
CA ILE A 70 13.71 -6.17 5.16
C ILE A 70 14.88 -6.60 4.26
N ASP A 71 14.74 -7.77 3.66
CA ASP A 71 15.77 -8.34 2.78
C ASP A 71 15.64 -7.80 1.35
N SER A 72 14.42 -7.55 0.92
CA SER A 72 14.07 -7.00 -0.40
C SER A 72 12.79 -6.18 -0.32
N PRO A 73 12.53 -5.30 -1.30
CA PRO A 73 11.24 -4.62 -1.42
C PRO A 73 10.09 -5.62 -1.55
N GLU A 74 9.03 -5.41 -0.79
CA GLU A 74 7.85 -6.27 -0.80
C GLU A 74 6.58 -5.51 -0.37
N MET A 75 5.40 -6.09 -0.62
CA MET A 75 4.13 -5.53 -0.18
C MET A 75 3.89 -5.78 1.30
N PHE A 76 3.77 -4.71 2.06
CA PHE A 76 3.37 -4.71 3.47
C PHE A 76 1.95 -4.18 3.65
N TYR A 77 1.40 -4.40 4.84
CA TYR A 77 0.07 -3.96 5.21
C TYR A 77 0.13 -3.24 6.55
N LEU A 78 -0.32 -2.00 6.58
CA LEU A 78 -0.60 -1.29 7.82
C LEU A 78 -2.02 -1.60 8.24
N PHE A 79 -2.18 -2.36 9.32
CA PHE A 79 -3.49 -2.72 9.86
C PHE A 79 -3.82 -1.86 11.07
N ILE A 80 -5.01 -1.26 11.05
CA ILE A 80 -5.54 -0.49 12.16
C ILE A 80 -6.54 -1.33 12.97
N ASN A 81 -6.19 -1.62 14.22
CA ASN A 81 -7.13 -2.29 15.12
C ASN A 81 -8.04 -1.28 15.81
N ARG A 82 -9.28 -1.20 15.34
CA ARG A 82 -10.32 -0.32 15.90
C ARG A 82 -11.11 -0.97 17.03
N GLY A 83 -10.84 -2.24 17.35
CA GLY A 83 -11.56 -2.99 18.38
C GLY A 83 -13.00 -3.39 18.03
N VAL A 84 -13.50 -3.08 16.84
CA VAL A 84 -14.92 -3.26 16.48
C VAL A 84 -15.16 -4.23 15.33
N THR A 85 -14.29 -4.30 14.33
CA THR A 85 -14.44 -5.19 13.15
C THR A 85 -13.11 -5.51 12.49
N ASN A 86 -13.01 -6.70 11.89
CA ASN A 86 -11.92 -7.06 10.96
C ASN A 86 -12.33 -6.73 9.51
N SER A 87 -12.64 -5.46 9.23
CA SER A 87 -12.92 -5.03 7.87
C SER A 87 -11.64 -4.99 7.03
N VAL A 88 -11.76 -5.30 5.73
CA VAL A 88 -10.69 -5.10 4.75
C VAL A 88 -10.23 -3.64 4.67
N ASP A 89 -11.14 -2.68 4.97
CA ASP A 89 -10.84 -1.25 5.02
C ASP A 89 -9.88 -0.87 6.16
N ASN A 90 -9.61 -1.80 7.08
CA ASN A 90 -8.62 -1.62 8.14
C ASN A 90 -7.20 -1.97 7.68
N ASN A 91 -7.02 -2.51 6.46
CA ASN A 91 -5.73 -2.89 5.89
C ASN A 91 -5.34 -1.93 4.77
N LEU A 92 -4.26 -1.21 4.97
CA LEU A 92 -3.66 -0.32 3.99
C LEU A 92 -2.42 -1.00 3.40
N PRO A 93 -2.46 -1.48 2.14
CA PRO A 93 -1.28 -2.02 1.48
C PRO A 93 -0.31 -0.90 1.11
N PHE A 94 0.98 -1.13 1.31
CA PHE A 94 2.04 -0.24 0.88
C PHE A 94 3.29 -1.02 0.47
N PHE A 95 4.03 -0.48 -0.50
CA PHE A 95 5.26 -1.10 -0.96
C PHE A 95 6.41 -0.68 -0.04
N ALA A 96 6.91 -1.63 0.75
CA ALA A 96 8.03 -1.44 1.66
C ALA A 96 9.35 -1.66 0.91
N GLU A 97 10.28 -0.71 1.03
CA GLU A 97 11.65 -0.83 0.52
C GLU A 97 12.64 -0.17 1.49
N PRO A 98 13.93 -0.55 1.45
CA PRO A 98 14.93 0.08 2.32
C PRO A 98 14.93 1.61 2.16
N GLY A 99 14.93 2.32 3.29
CA GLY A 99 14.87 3.79 3.30
C GLY A 99 13.88 4.33 4.32
N SER A 100 13.28 5.47 4.01
CA SER A 100 12.32 6.15 4.87
C SER A 100 10.98 6.30 4.16
N ILE A 101 9.94 5.70 4.72
CA ILE A 101 8.57 5.76 4.21
C ILE A 101 7.74 6.57 5.18
N ASN A 102 6.94 7.51 4.67
CA ASN A 102 5.96 8.24 5.44
C ASN A 102 4.54 7.88 4.99
N ILE A 103 3.65 7.59 5.94
CA ILE A 103 2.26 7.20 5.70
C ILE A 103 1.34 8.17 6.44
N GLU A 104 0.57 8.95 5.71
CA GLU A 104 -0.45 9.84 6.26
C GLU A 104 -1.84 9.33 5.87
N SER A 105 -2.78 9.35 6.81
CA SER A 105 -4.17 8.96 6.55
C SER A 105 -5.13 9.54 7.59
N SER A 106 -6.41 9.18 7.48
CA SER A 106 -7.43 9.49 8.48
C SER A 106 -8.09 8.21 9.03
N LEU A 107 -8.65 8.30 10.23
CA LEU A 107 -9.38 7.17 10.82
C LEU A 107 -10.65 6.85 10.05
N ASP A 108 -11.33 7.87 9.52
CA ASP A 108 -12.65 7.72 8.84
C ASP A 108 -12.49 7.12 7.45
N PHE A 109 -11.42 7.49 6.72
CA PHE A 109 -11.16 7.03 5.35
C PHE A 109 -9.75 6.46 5.25
N PHE A 110 -9.46 5.44 6.07
CA PHE A 110 -8.10 4.93 6.31
C PHE A 110 -7.34 4.53 5.05
N THR A 111 -8.00 3.86 4.11
CA THR A 111 -7.39 3.48 2.83
C THR A 111 -7.55 4.55 1.74
N ALA A 112 -8.67 5.30 1.75
CA ALA A 112 -8.99 6.26 0.71
C ALA A 112 -8.20 7.58 0.84
N ASP A 113 -7.93 8.04 2.08
CA ASP A 113 -7.14 9.26 2.35
C ASP A 113 -5.63 8.97 2.39
N ALA A 114 -5.22 7.71 2.24
CA ALA A 114 -3.84 7.32 2.43
C ALA A 114 -2.89 7.98 1.42
N LYS A 115 -1.87 8.60 1.95
CA LYS A 115 -0.74 9.17 1.23
C LYS A 115 0.54 8.48 1.69
N ILE A 116 1.22 7.79 0.78
CA ILE A 116 2.45 7.06 1.07
C ILE A 116 3.57 7.66 0.23
N THR A 117 4.67 8.02 0.87
CA THR A 117 5.81 8.67 0.22
C THR A 117 7.12 8.07 0.68
N GLY A 118 8.18 8.23 -0.11
CA GLY A 118 9.54 7.76 0.22
C GLY A 118 9.90 6.40 -0.38
N SER A 119 9.00 5.80 -1.19
CA SER A 119 9.27 4.56 -1.92
C SER A 119 9.02 4.76 -3.41
N LYS A 120 9.99 4.44 -4.24
CA LYS A 120 9.84 4.50 -5.71
C LYS A 120 8.91 3.41 -6.22
N ASN A 121 9.00 2.22 -5.62
CA ASN A 121 8.06 1.14 -5.92
C ASN A 121 6.62 1.52 -5.59
N GLN A 122 6.39 2.24 -4.48
CA GLN A 122 5.06 2.76 -4.12
C GLN A 122 4.54 3.78 -5.15
N GLU A 123 5.37 4.74 -5.56
CA GLU A 123 4.98 5.74 -6.58
C GLU A 123 4.51 5.04 -7.87
N LEU A 124 5.28 4.08 -8.37
CA LEU A 124 4.95 3.30 -9.55
C LEU A 124 3.69 2.44 -9.35
N TYR A 125 3.51 1.87 -8.15
CA TYR A 125 2.30 1.13 -7.82
C TYR A 125 1.05 2.03 -7.81
N ASP A 126 1.16 3.25 -7.31
CA ASP A 126 0.07 4.23 -7.31
C ASP A 126 -0.26 4.69 -8.74
N GLU A 127 0.75 4.91 -9.59
CA GLU A 127 0.54 5.18 -11.02
C GLU A 127 -0.18 4.02 -11.72
N TYR A 128 0.25 2.79 -11.46
CA TYR A 128 -0.40 1.60 -11.97
C TYR A 128 -1.87 1.54 -11.54
N LYS A 129 -2.15 1.64 -10.25
CA LYS A 129 -3.50 1.58 -9.68
C LYS A 129 -4.43 2.63 -10.27
N LYS A 130 -3.93 3.86 -10.47
CA LYS A 130 -4.69 4.96 -11.05
C LYS A 130 -5.24 4.64 -12.45
N VAL A 131 -4.53 3.86 -13.24
CA VAL A 131 -5.00 3.45 -14.57
C VAL A 131 -5.80 2.15 -14.48
N ALA A 132 -5.33 1.17 -13.70
CA ALA A 132 -5.98 -0.14 -13.55
C ALA A 132 -7.41 0.00 -12.97
N SER A 133 -7.64 0.92 -12.02
CA SER A 133 -8.97 1.18 -11.46
C SER A 133 -10.01 1.55 -12.51
N ARG A 134 -9.62 2.27 -13.58
CA ARG A 134 -10.55 2.64 -14.67
C ARG A 134 -11.08 1.41 -15.41
N TYR A 135 -10.27 0.38 -15.56
CA TYR A 135 -10.71 -0.89 -16.17
C TYR A 135 -11.63 -1.66 -15.22
N VAL A 136 -11.36 -1.61 -13.91
CA VAL A 136 -12.23 -2.21 -12.90
C VAL A 136 -13.61 -1.53 -12.92
N ASP A 137 -13.66 -0.19 -12.93
CA ASP A 137 -14.90 0.58 -12.98
C ASP A 137 -15.70 0.28 -14.26
N GLN A 138 -15.03 0.25 -15.42
CA GLN A 138 -15.67 -0.13 -16.70
C GLN A 138 -16.24 -1.55 -16.66
N ASN A 139 -15.49 -2.50 -16.09
CA ASN A 139 -15.94 -3.89 -15.95
C ASN A 139 -17.18 -3.99 -15.04
N LEU A 140 -17.19 -3.28 -13.90
CA LEU A 140 -18.32 -3.25 -12.98
C LEU A 140 -19.58 -2.64 -13.64
N ASP A 141 -19.43 -1.57 -14.42
CA ASP A 141 -20.53 -0.98 -15.18
C ASP A 141 -21.12 -1.95 -16.22
N LEU A 142 -20.26 -2.70 -16.92
CA LEU A 142 -20.67 -3.72 -17.88
C LEU A 142 -21.37 -4.91 -17.19
N ILE A 143 -20.90 -5.34 -16.02
CA ILE A 143 -21.57 -6.36 -15.21
C ILE A 143 -22.97 -5.90 -14.84
N LYS A 144 -23.12 -4.66 -14.38
CA LYS A 144 -24.43 -4.08 -14.06
C LYS A 144 -25.36 -4.06 -15.28
N LYS A 145 -24.87 -3.56 -16.43
CA LYS A 145 -25.66 -3.52 -17.67
C LYS A 145 -26.08 -4.94 -18.14
N ARG A 146 -25.21 -5.94 -17.99
CA ARG A 146 -25.54 -7.35 -18.31
C ARG A 146 -26.63 -7.88 -17.38
N PHE A 147 -26.55 -7.57 -16.10
CA PHE A 147 -27.58 -7.97 -15.14
C PHE A 147 -28.95 -7.35 -15.45
N ASP A 148 -28.99 -6.08 -15.85
CA ASP A 148 -30.22 -5.38 -16.24
C ASP A 148 -30.79 -5.95 -17.57
N ALA A 149 -29.94 -6.25 -18.54
CA ALA A 149 -30.33 -6.90 -19.79
C ALA A 149 -30.88 -8.32 -19.55
N PHE A 150 -30.28 -9.07 -18.64
CA PHE A 150 -30.77 -10.40 -18.24
C PHE A 150 -32.17 -10.30 -17.59
N LYS A 151 -32.37 -9.37 -16.65
CA LYS A 151 -33.68 -9.14 -16.02
C LYS A 151 -34.78 -8.75 -17.01
N SER A 152 -34.43 -7.94 -18.01
CA SER A 152 -35.37 -7.49 -19.05
C SER A 152 -35.55 -8.48 -20.19
N LYS A 153 -34.94 -9.69 -20.12
CA LYS A 153 -34.93 -10.72 -21.15
C LYS A 153 -34.44 -10.21 -22.52
N ASN A 154 -33.60 -9.20 -22.55
CA ASN A 154 -32.98 -8.64 -23.77
C ASN A 154 -31.73 -9.46 -24.13
N THR A 155 -31.93 -10.61 -24.74
CA THR A 155 -30.86 -11.56 -25.07
C THR A 155 -29.93 -11.04 -26.17
N GLN A 156 -30.40 -10.20 -27.08
CA GLN A 156 -29.57 -9.62 -28.15
C GLN A 156 -28.45 -8.73 -27.63
N ASN A 157 -28.72 -8.02 -26.51
CA ASN A 157 -27.74 -7.12 -25.91
C ASN A 157 -26.69 -7.87 -25.04
N LEU A 158 -27.02 -9.08 -24.57
CA LEU A 158 -26.12 -9.85 -23.68
C LEU A 158 -24.82 -10.24 -24.37
N ALA A 159 -24.86 -10.72 -25.61
CA ALA A 159 -23.66 -11.11 -26.36
C ALA A 159 -22.73 -9.92 -26.63
N LYS A 160 -23.30 -8.77 -26.98
CA LYS A 160 -22.55 -7.53 -27.19
C LYS A 160 -21.87 -7.07 -25.91
N LEU A 161 -22.61 -7.01 -24.79
CA LEU A 161 -22.08 -6.61 -23.49
C LEU A 161 -21.00 -7.58 -22.99
N GLN A 162 -21.12 -8.89 -23.29
CA GLN A 162 -20.06 -9.85 -22.99
C GLN A 162 -18.78 -9.53 -23.77
N GLN A 163 -18.89 -9.26 -25.06
CA GLN A 163 -17.73 -8.91 -25.88
C GLN A 163 -17.06 -7.62 -25.38
N GLU A 164 -17.85 -6.60 -25.05
CA GLU A 164 -17.33 -5.35 -24.48
C GLU A 164 -16.59 -5.60 -23.17
N GLN A 165 -17.09 -6.51 -22.32
CA GLN A 165 -16.45 -6.91 -21.07
C GLN A 165 -15.12 -7.62 -21.32
N ASP A 166 -15.10 -8.59 -22.24
CA ASP A 166 -13.88 -9.33 -22.62
C ASP A 166 -12.80 -8.35 -23.15
N ASP A 167 -13.22 -7.35 -23.93
CA ASP A 167 -12.32 -6.31 -24.46
C ASP A 167 -11.75 -5.41 -23.34
N VAL A 168 -12.53 -5.09 -22.31
CA VAL A 168 -12.04 -4.32 -21.14
C VAL A 168 -11.03 -5.15 -20.36
N ILE A 169 -11.32 -6.42 -20.09
CA ILE A 169 -10.42 -7.35 -19.40
C ILE A 169 -9.12 -7.50 -20.18
N LYS A 170 -9.19 -7.72 -21.49
CA LYS A 170 -8.01 -7.81 -22.36
C LYS A 170 -7.15 -6.54 -22.27
N ARG A 171 -7.76 -5.36 -22.32
CA ARG A 171 -7.02 -4.08 -22.20
C ARG A 171 -6.36 -3.94 -20.84
N LYS A 172 -7.00 -4.37 -19.75
CA LYS A 172 -6.37 -4.40 -18.43
C LYS A 172 -5.12 -5.28 -18.45
N TYR A 173 -5.20 -6.50 -18.99
CA TYR A 173 -4.05 -7.40 -19.07
C TYR A 173 -2.90 -6.82 -19.90
N LEU A 174 -3.19 -6.26 -21.06
CA LEU A 174 -2.18 -5.62 -21.91
C LEU A 174 -1.52 -4.42 -21.21
N TYR A 175 -2.29 -3.61 -20.51
CA TYR A 175 -1.76 -2.50 -19.71
C TYR A 175 -0.84 -3.03 -18.60
N THR A 176 -1.27 -4.05 -17.86
CA THR A 176 -0.49 -4.65 -16.75
C THR A 176 0.81 -5.25 -17.25
N THR A 177 0.77 -5.98 -18.36
CA THR A 177 1.97 -6.56 -18.99
C THR A 177 2.94 -5.47 -19.44
N ASN A 178 2.43 -4.44 -20.14
CA ASN A 178 3.26 -3.32 -20.56
C ASN A 178 3.87 -2.57 -19.36
N PHE A 179 3.10 -2.36 -18.29
CA PHE A 179 3.63 -1.76 -17.08
C PHE A 179 4.78 -2.59 -16.50
N ALA A 180 4.60 -3.91 -16.34
CA ALA A 180 5.61 -4.80 -15.80
C ALA A 180 6.90 -4.81 -16.67
N VAL A 181 6.76 -4.86 -17.98
CA VAL A 181 7.90 -4.83 -18.92
C VAL A 181 8.65 -3.49 -18.86
N ASN A 182 7.91 -2.37 -18.84
CA ASN A 182 8.52 -1.04 -18.84
C ASN A 182 9.16 -0.65 -17.51
N HIS A 183 8.82 -1.34 -16.43
CA HIS A 183 9.34 -1.11 -15.07
C HIS A 183 10.09 -2.33 -14.52
N ALA A 184 10.65 -3.18 -15.39
CA ALA A 184 11.31 -4.44 -15.01
C ALA A 184 12.49 -4.28 -14.02
N ASP A 185 13.08 -3.07 -13.94
CA ASP A 185 14.14 -2.73 -12.99
C ASP A 185 13.65 -2.48 -11.56
N TYR A 186 12.33 -2.50 -11.32
CA TYR A 186 11.71 -2.25 -10.03
C TYR A 186 10.94 -3.48 -9.52
N ASP A 187 11.01 -3.73 -8.21
CA ASP A 187 10.36 -4.90 -7.58
C ASP A 187 8.82 -4.87 -7.67
N VAL A 188 8.23 -3.70 -7.88
CA VAL A 188 6.79 -3.56 -8.13
C VAL A 188 6.34 -4.25 -9.43
N ALA A 189 7.21 -4.37 -10.42
CA ALA A 189 6.86 -4.96 -11.71
C ALA A 189 6.51 -6.45 -11.61
N PRO A 190 7.36 -7.34 -11.06
CA PRO A 190 6.99 -8.73 -10.84
C PRO A 190 5.82 -8.88 -9.86
N TYR A 191 5.71 -8.02 -8.84
CA TYR A 191 4.56 -8.03 -7.95
C TYR A 191 3.25 -7.80 -8.70
N VAL A 192 3.17 -6.74 -9.52
CA VAL A 192 1.99 -6.41 -10.32
C VAL A 192 1.67 -7.53 -11.32
N ALA A 193 2.68 -8.08 -11.98
CA ALA A 193 2.49 -9.20 -12.90
C ALA A 193 1.87 -10.42 -12.22
N VAL A 194 2.34 -10.79 -11.03
CA VAL A 194 1.80 -11.95 -10.30
C VAL A 194 0.43 -11.66 -9.68
N ALA A 195 0.26 -10.47 -9.07
CA ALA A 195 -0.96 -10.14 -8.34
C ALA A 195 -2.16 -9.83 -9.25
N GLU A 196 -1.93 -9.23 -10.42
CA GLU A 196 -2.98 -8.63 -11.23
C GLU A 196 -3.31 -9.39 -12.52
N ILE A 197 -2.47 -10.33 -12.94
CA ILE A 197 -2.69 -11.16 -14.14
C ILE A 197 -2.51 -12.66 -13.88
N SER A 198 -2.57 -13.09 -12.61
CA SER A 198 -2.51 -14.51 -12.24
C SER A 198 -3.63 -15.37 -12.85
N ASP A 199 -4.74 -14.74 -13.20
CA ASP A 199 -5.92 -15.34 -13.82
C ASP A 199 -6.02 -15.10 -15.33
N ILE A 200 -4.96 -14.58 -15.97
CA ILE A 200 -4.96 -14.29 -17.40
C ILE A 200 -5.24 -15.55 -18.21
N ASN A 201 -6.13 -15.43 -19.19
CA ASN A 201 -6.38 -16.52 -20.13
C ASN A 201 -5.11 -16.78 -20.98
N LEU A 202 -4.67 -18.05 -21.04
CA LEU A 202 -3.45 -18.49 -21.74
C LEU A 202 -3.34 -17.94 -23.18
N LYS A 203 -4.48 -17.78 -23.88
CA LYS A 203 -4.49 -17.21 -25.25
C LYS A 203 -3.95 -15.76 -25.32
N TYR A 204 -3.82 -15.07 -24.21
CA TYR A 204 -3.29 -13.70 -24.14
C TYR A 204 -1.85 -13.64 -23.67
N LEU A 205 -1.24 -14.75 -23.26
CA LEU A 205 0.15 -14.84 -22.87
C LEU A 205 1.12 -14.88 -24.07
N ASP A 206 0.63 -15.32 -25.23
CA ASP A 206 1.43 -15.50 -26.45
C ASP A 206 1.40 -14.25 -27.37
N THR A 207 0.91 -13.13 -26.87
CA THR A 207 0.86 -11.85 -27.60
C THR A 207 1.78 -10.83 -26.99
#